data_b9fcc8a065ac8c04228d7cd15df90bd5
#
_entry.id   b9fcc8a065ac8c04228d7cd15df90bd5
#
_cell.length_a   1.000
_cell.length_b   1.000
_cell.length_c   1.000
_cell.angle_alpha   90.00
_cell.angle_beta   90.00
_cell.angle_gamma   90.00
#
_symmetry.space_group_name_H-M   'P 1'
#
loop_
_entity.id
_entity.type
_entity.pdbx_description
1 polymer ?
#
loop_
_entity_poly.entity_id
_entity_poly.type
_entity_poly.pdbx_seq_one_letter_code
_entity_poly.pdbx_strand_id
1 'polypeptide(L)'
;MNLSGEAVQRLLRFFKIPLENLVVLHDDLDLPFGKIRIRLQGGHGGHKGIKSIVESLGFDGFARFKVGIGRPDKAGQDPADFVLEPLSKGEREEFVEIINQNVEAVEVLLLEGPQEAMNRYHQDREGASREA
;
A
#
# COMPACT_ATOMS: atom_id res chain seq x y z
N MET A 1 -10.64 10.21 -1.24
CA MET A 1 -9.43 10.00 -0.42
C MET A 1 -9.37 10.94 0.77
N ASN A 2 -9.77 12.17 0.60
CA ASN A 2 -9.71 13.13 1.71
C ASN A 2 -10.60 12.78 2.88
N LEU A 3 -11.62 11.96 2.66
CA LEU A 3 -12.54 11.52 3.71
C LEU A 3 -12.24 10.12 4.21
N SER A 4 -11.16 9.51 3.74
CA SER A 4 -10.80 8.14 4.15
C SER A 4 -10.62 8.03 5.66
N GLY A 5 -9.99 9.03 6.27
CA GLY A 5 -9.76 9.02 7.71
C GLY A 5 -11.03 8.98 8.51
N GLU A 6 -12.04 9.73 8.08
CA GLU A 6 -13.33 9.74 8.77
C GLU A 6 -13.99 8.37 8.70
N ALA A 7 -13.99 7.74 7.54
CA ALA A 7 -14.57 6.42 7.37
C ALA A 7 -13.86 5.38 8.22
N VAL A 8 -12.53 5.40 8.21
CA VAL A 8 -11.73 4.46 8.98
C VAL A 8 -11.98 4.65 10.48
N GLN A 9 -12.00 5.90 10.93
CA GLN A 9 -12.24 6.21 12.33
C GLN A 9 -13.59 5.66 12.80
N ARG A 10 -14.63 5.85 11.97
CA ARG A 10 -15.96 5.36 12.31
C ARG A 10 -16.01 3.84 12.40
N LEU A 11 -15.37 3.16 11.47
CA LEU A 11 -15.33 1.70 11.47
C LEU A 11 -14.60 1.16 12.69
N LEU A 12 -13.45 1.76 13.02
CA LEU A 12 -12.69 1.32 14.18
C LEU A 12 -13.48 1.50 15.46
N ARG A 13 -14.21 2.61 15.58
CA ARG A 13 -15.05 2.85 16.76
C ARG A 13 -16.22 1.88 16.82
N PHE A 14 -16.88 1.71 15.69
CA PHE A 14 -18.07 0.86 15.65
C PHE A 14 -17.75 -0.58 16.06
N PHE A 15 -16.67 -1.12 15.53
CA PHE A 15 -16.26 -2.49 15.81
C PHE A 15 -15.30 -2.60 16.99
N LYS A 16 -15.00 -1.48 17.66
CA LYS A 16 -14.11 -1.43 18.82
C LYS A 16 -12.75 -2.06 18.54
N ILE A 17 -12.18 -1.72 17.38
CA ILE A 17 -10.88 -2.25 16.96
C ILE A 17 -9.77 -1.32 17.46
N PRO A 18 -8.74 -1.85 18.14
CA PRO A 18 -7.60 -1.03 18.53
C PRO A 18 -6.87 -0.45 17.32
N LEU A 19 -6.33 0.75 17.46
CA LEU A 19 -5.63 1.44 16.36
C LEU A 19 -4.45 0.63 15.83
N GLU A 20 -3.75 -0.06 16.70
CA GLU A 20 -2.60 -0.86 16.31
C GLU A 20 -2.95 -2.08 15.49
N ASN A 21 -4.23 -2.42 15.39
CA ASN A 21 -4.69 -3.54 14.57
C ASN A 21 -5.07 -3.12 13.16
N LEU A 22 -4.89 -1.85 12.83
CA LEU A 22 -5.22 -1.34 11.51
C LEU A 22 -4.10 -1.61 10.52
N VAL A 23 -4.45 -2.14 9.36
CA VAL A 23 -3.53 -2.28 8.23
C VAL A 23 -4.16 -1.59 7.04
N VAL A 24 -3.43 -0.70 6.40
CA VAL A 24 -3.94 0.04 5.25
C VAL A 24 -3.13 -0.31 4.01
N LEU A 25 -3.83 -0.76 2.97
CA LEU A 25 -3.21 -0.99 1.67
C LEU A 25 -3.41 0.26 0.82
N HIS A 26 -2.35 0.71 0.20
CA HIS A 26 -2.47 1.89 -0.67
C HIS A 26 -1.45 1.86 -1.80
N ASP A 27 -1.72 2.65 -2.81
CA ASP A 27 -0.85 2.80 -3.97
C ASP A 27 0.38 3.65 -3.64
N ASP A 28 1.44 3.45 -4.41
CA ASP A 28 2.65 4.24 -4.27
C ASP A 28 3.28 4.44 -5.65
N LEU A 29 3.34 5.69 -6.09
CA LEU A 29 3.92 6.05 -7.37
C LEU A 29 5.44 5.91 -7.40
N ASP A 30 6.07 5.93 -6.24
CA ASP A 30 7.52 5.85 -6.14
C ASP A 30 8.06 4.42 -6.19
N LEU A 31 7.18 3.44 -6.06
CA LEU A 31 7.58 2.04 -6.18
C LEU A 31 7.31 1.55 -7.59
N PRO A 32 8.21 0.73 -8.15
CA PRO A 32 7.97 0.12 -9.45
C PRO A 32 6.67 -0.67 -9.45
N PHE A 33 6.07 -0.78 -10.61
CA PHE A 33 4.80 -1.48 -10.78
C PHE A 33 4.89 -2.90 -10.20
N GLY A 34 3.95 -3.23 -9.33
CA GLY A 34 3.86 -4.55 -8.71
C GLY A 34 4.75 -4.80 -7.51
N LYS A 35 5.60 -3.85 -7.16
CA LYS A 35 6.43 -4.03 -5.97
C LYS A 35 5.63 -3.75 -4.71
N ILE A 36 5.98 -4.47 -3.65
CA ILE A 36 5.31 -4.35 -2.37
C ILE A 36 6.31 -3.87 -1.33
N ARG A 37 5.87 -2.95 -0.49
CA ARG A 37 6.66 -2.51 0.65
C ARG A 37 5.77 -2.37 1.87
N ILE A 38 6.17 -2.97 2.97
CA ILE A 38 5.43 -2.90 4.22
C ILE A 38 6.14 -1.95 5.16
N ARG A 39 5.39 -1.03 5.74
CA ARG A 39 5.88 -0.12 6.76
C ARG A 39 5.02 -0.24 7.99
N LEU A 40 5.64 -0.26 9.15
CA LEU A 40 4.91 -0.42 10.41
C LEU A 40 4.45 0.91 11.00
N GLN A 41 5.03 2.00 10.56
CA GLN A 41 4.67 3.34 11.03
C GLN A 41 5.29 4.38 10.10
N GLY A 42 4.94 5.63 10.31
CA GLY A 42 5.56 6.71 9.58
C GLY A 42 4.57 7.72 9.05
N GLY A 43 5.08 8.77 8.42
CA GLY A 43 4.27 9.82 7.84
C GLY A 43 3.52 9.35 6.58
N HIS A 44 2.78 10.27 5.99
CA HIS A 44 1.95 9.94 4.83
C HIS A 44 2.71 9.96 3.49
N GLY A 45 3.91 10.50 3.46
CA GLY A 45 4.72 10.54 2.24
C GLY A 45 4.02 11.26 1.08
N GLY A 46 3.11 12.16 1.36
CA GLY A 46 2.35 12.86 0.33
C GLY A 46 1.09 12.15 -0.13
N HIS A 47 0.82 10.95 0.36
CA HIS A 47 -0.40 10.23 -0.01
C HIS A 47 -1.59 10.83 0.74
N LYS A 48 -2.54 11.36 0.00
CA LYS A 48 -3.67 12.09 0.60
C LYS A 48 -4.57 11.22 1.46
N GLY A 49 -4.80 9.99 1.06
CA GLY A 49 -5.60 9.06 1.85
C GLY A 49 -4.96 8.74 3.18
N ILE A 50 -3.65 8.47 3.17
CA ILE A 50 -2.91 8.19 4.40
C ILE A 50 -2.88 9.42 5.28
N LYS A 51 -2.67 10.60 4.70
CA LYS A 51 -2.71 11.84 5.45
C LYS A 51 -4.04 12.01 6.17
N SER A 52 -5.14 11.76 5.46
CA SER A 52 -6.47 11.85 6.03
C SER A 52 -6.65 10.89 7.21
N ILE A 53 -6.17 9.67 7.08
CA ILE A 53 -6.28 8.67 8.14
C ILE A 53 -5.45 9.09 9.36
N VAL A 54 -4.21 9.50 9.14
CA VAL A 54 -3.33 9.94 10.22
C VAL A 54 -3.94 11.11 10.97
N GLU A 55 -4.48 12.09 10.24
CA GLU A 55 -5.07 13.26 10.85
C GLU A 55 -6.34 12.92 11.64
N SER A 56 -7.17 12.05 11.09
CA SER A 56 -8.41 11.67 11.77
C SER A 56 -8.16 10.84 13.01
N LEU A 57 -7.18 9.95 12.96
CA LEU A 57 -6.89 9.07 14.10
C LEU A 57 -5.95 9.70 15.12
N GLY A 58 -5.18 10.73 14.72
CA GLY A 58 -4.13 11.26 15.56
C GLY A 58 -3.05 10.21 15.84
N PHE A 59 -2.83 9.29 14.89
CA PHE A 59 -1.99 8.13 15.12
C PHE A 59 -1.40 7.68 13.78
N ASP A 60 -0.11 7.46 13.71
CA ASP A 60 0.56 7.00 12.51
C ASP A 60 1.25 5.64 12.67
N GLY A 61 1.03 4.97 13.80
CA GLY A 61 1.70 3.70 14.11
C GLY A 61 1.03 2.45 13.53
N PHE A 62 0.13 2.62 12.57
CA PHE A 62 -0.51 1.48 11.92
C PHE A 62 0.33 0.97 10.75
N ALA A 63 0.16 -0.31 10.45
CA ALA A 63 0.90 -0.93 9.35
C ALA A 63 0.36 -0.43 8.00
N ARG A 64 1.28 -0.20 7.06
CA ARG A 64 0.94 0.19 5.71
C ARG A 64 1.52 -0.80 4.74
N PHE A 65 0.69 -1.16 3.78
CA PHE A 65 1.04 -2.10 2.74
C PHE A 65 1.04 -1.31 1.44
N LYS A 66 2.23 -0.96 0.96
CA LYS A 66 2.39 -0.12 -0.22
C LYS A 66 2.49 -0.97 -1.47
N VAL A 67 1.68 -0.65 -2.47
CA VAL A 67 1.68 -1.35 -3.74
C VAL A 67 2.16 -0.39 -4.82
N GLY A 68 3.24 -0.75 -5.48
CA GLY A 68 3.82 0.09 -6.52
C GLY A 68 2.94 0.14 -7.77
N ILE A 69 2.69 1.33 -8.25
CA ILE A 69 2.00 1.53 -9.53
C ILE A 69 2.88 2.22 -10.56
N GLY A 70 4.12 2.57 -10.15
CA GLY A 70 5.06 3.24 -11.02
C GLY A 70 4.70 4.69 -11.27
N ARG A 71 5.58 5.40 -11.92
CA ARG A 71 5.34 6.79 -12.30
C ARG A 71 4.96 6.85 -13.78
N PRO A 72 4.23 7.89 -14.19
CA PRO A 72 3.91 8.06 -15.61
C PRO A 72 5.19 8.13 -16.45
N ASP A 73 5.18 7.41 -17.56
CA ASP A 73 6.32 7.42 -18.47
C ASP A 73 6.34 8.64 -19.37
N LYS A 74 5.18 9.24 -19.57
CA LYS A 74 5.06 10.40 -20.45
C LYS A 74 5.37 11.67 -19.71
N ALA A 75 6.30 12.44 -20.23
CA ALA A 75 6.62 13.73 -19.65
C ALA A 75 5.36 14.61 -19.62
N GLY A 76 5.12 15.24 -18.47
CA GLY A 76 3.98 16.13 -18.32
C GLY A 76 2.66 15.45 -18.04
N GLN A 77 2.62 14.13 -18.00
CA GLN A 77 1.39 13.44 -17.66
C GLN A 77 1.10 13.61 -16.17
N ASP A 78 -0.13 13.99 -15.87
CA ASP A 78 -0.56 14.13 -14.49
C ASP A 78 -0.65 12.72 -13.87
N PRO A 79 -0.07 12.50 -12.67
CA PRO A 79 -0.19 11.21 -12.01
C PRO A 79 -1.62 10.72 -11.86
N ALA A 80 -2.57 11.61 -11.65
CA ALA A 80 -3.98 11.22 -11.55
C ALA A 80 -4.48 10.64 -12.87
N ASP A 81 -4.09 11.24 -14.00
CA ASP A 81 -4.48 10.75 -15.31
C ASP A 81 -3.86 9.37 -15.57
N PHE A 82 -2.61 9.19 -15.18
CA PHE A 82 -1.95 7.91 -15.32
C PHE A 82 -2.68 6.81 -14.55
N VAL A 83 -3.05 7.09 -13.31
CA VAL A 83 -3.75 6.12 -12.46
C VAL A 83 -5.14 5.79 -13.00
N LEU A 84 -5.79 6.74 -13.65
CA LEU A 84 -7.15 6.54 -14.16
C LEU A 84 -7.20 5.95 -15.56
N GLU A 85 -6.06 5.79 -16.24
CA GLU A 85 -6.05 5.20 -17.57
C GLU A 85 -6.46 3.73 -17.51
N PRO A 86 -7.26 3.27 -18.50
CA PRO A 86 -7.61 1.86 -18.58
C PRO A 86 -6.37 1.01 -18.80
N LEU A 87 -6.35 -0.16 -18.19
CA LEU A 87 -5.24 -1.09 -18.37
C LEU A 87 -5.39 -1.83 -19.69
N SER A 88 -4.25 -2.09 -20.36
CA SER A 88 -4.24 -2.97 -21.51
C SER A 88 -4.48 -4.40 -21.05
N LYS A 89 -4.69 -5.32 -22.00
CA LYS A 89 -4.91 -6.72 -21.65
C LYS A 89 -3.72 -7.31 -20.90
N GLY A 90 -2.50 -7.04 -21.38
CA GLY A 90 -1.31 -7.53 -20.71
C GLY A 90 -1.14 -6.95 -19.33
N GLU A 91 -1.44 -5.67 -19.18
CA GLU A 91 -1.37 -5.01 -17.88
C GLU A 91 -2.40 -5.58 -16.91
N ARG A 92 -3.59 -5.92 -17.42
CA ARG A 92 -4.62 -6.53 -16.59
C ARG A 92 -4.21 -7.90 -16.06
N GLU A 93 -3.61 -8.71 -16.92
CA GLU A 93 -3.15 -10.03 -16.51
C GLU A 93 -2.06 -9.91 -15.45
N GLU A 94 -1.13 -9.00 -15.66
CA GLU A 94 -0.07 -8.73 -14.69
C GLU A 94 -0.64 -8.19 -13.39
N PHE A 95 -1.64 -7.32 -13.48
CA PHE A 95 -2.27 -6.74 -12.32
C PHE A 95 -3.01 -7.79 -11.47
N VAL A 96 -3.66 -8.73 -12.13
CA VAL A 96 -4.31 -9.85 -11.42
C VAL A 96 -3.29 -10.64 -10.63
N GLU A 97 -2.13 -10.91 -11.22
CA GLU A 97 -1.07 -11.61 -10.53
C GLU A 97 -0.57 -10.81 -9.32
N ILE A 98 -0.42 -9.51 -9.49
CA ILE A 98 -0.02 -8.62 -8.40
C ILE A 98 -1.05 -8.64 -7.28
N ILE A 99 -2.33 -8.62 -7.61
CA ILE A 99 -3.39 -8.70 -6.61
C ILE A 99 -3.27 -10.01 -5.83
N ASN A 100 -3.05 -11.11 -6.53
CA ASN A 100 -2.91 -12.41 -5.87
C ASN A 100 -1.72 -12.44 -4.92
N GLN A 101 -0.61 -11.85 -5.33
CA GLN A 101 0.56 -11.73 -4.46
C GLN A 101 0.26 -10.89 -3.23
N ASN A 102 -0.51 -9.82 -3.41
CA ASN A 102 -0.88 -8.95 -2.30
C ASN A 102 -1.79 -9.67 -1.31
N VAL A 103 -2.74 -10.43 -1.79
CA VAL A 103 -3.61 -11.23 -0.92
C VAL A 103 -2.78 -12.18 -0.08
N GLU A 104 -1.84 -12.87 -0.71
CA GLU A 104 -0.95 -13.79 -0.01
C GLU A 104 -0.10 -13.05 1.03
N ALA A 105 0.44 -11.91 0.67
CA ALA A 105 1.27 -11.13 1.57
C ALA A 105 0.49 -10.62 2.78
N VAL A 106 -0.75 -10.22 2.56
CA VAL A 106 -1.62 -9.79 3.66
C VAL A 106 -1.93 -10.95 4.59
N GLU A 107 -2.17 -12.13 4.03
CA GLU A 107 -2.40 -13.32 4.85
C GLU A 107 -1.18 -13.63 5.72
N VAL A 108 0.01 -13.54 5.14
CA VAL A 108 1.24 -13.76 5.92
C VAL A 108 1.35 -12.72 7.03
N LEU A 109 1.06 -11.46 6.72
CA LEU A 109 1.12 -10.40 7.71
C LEU A 109 0.17 -10.68 8.88
N LEU A 110 -1.04 -11.13 8.59
CA LEU A 110 -2.04 -11.36 9.62
C LEU A 110 -1.81 -12.64 10.42
N LEU A 111 -1.31 -13.69 9.77
CA LEU A 111 -1.14 -14.99 10.41
C LEU A 111 0.23 -15.20 11.02
N GLU A 112 1.27 -14.65 10.39
CA GLU A 112 2.65 -14.89 10.82
C GLU A 112 3.36 -13.63 11.32
N GLY A 113 2.71 -12.50 11.23
CA GLY A 113 3.23 -11.25 11.76
C GLY A 113 3.99 -10.40 10.74
N PRO A 114 4.22 -9.13 11.07
CA PRO A 114 4.82 -8.19 10.14
C PRO A 114 6.27 -8.52 9.80
N GLN A 115 7.03 -9.06 10.73
CA GLN A 115 8.44 -9.36 10.46
C GLN A 115 8.57 -10.43 9.38
N GLU A 116 7.77 -11.48 9.48
CA GLU A 116 7.80 -12.54 8.49
C GLU A 116 7.32 -12.06 7.11
N ALA A 117 6.28 -11.24 7.10
CA ALA A 117 5.79 -10.66 5.86
C ALA A 117 6.87 -9.79 5.20
N MET A 118 7.55 -8.98 5.98
CA MET A 118 8.63 -8.14 5.46
C MET A 118 9.77 -9.00 4.95
N ASN A 119 10.14 -10.04 5.67
CA ASN A 119 11.20 -10.93 5.24
C ASN A 119 10.90 -11.59 3.90
N ARG A 120 9.68 -12.06 3.72
CA ARG A 120 9.30 -12.73 2.47
C ARG A 120 9.17 -11.78 1.29
N TYR A 121 8.50 -10.66 1.49
CA TYR A 121 8.14 -9.78 0.37
C TYR A 121 9.14 -8.67 0.10
N HIS A 122 9.75 -8.12 1.13
CA HIS A 122 10.82 -7.15 0.92
C HIS A 122 12.06 -7.84 0.38
N GLN A 123 12.31 -9.04 0.87
CA GLN A 123 13.50 -9.78 0.48
C GLN A 123 13.50 -10.12 -1.00
N ASP A 124 12.37 -10.51 -1.54
CA ASP A 124 12.28 -10.80 -2.98
C ASP A 124 12.71 -9.60 -3.79
N ARG A 125 12.19 -8.44 -3.45
CA ARG A 125 12.52 -7.22 -4.14
C ARG A 125 13.95 -6.79 -3.86
N GLU A 126 14.35 -6.86 -2.61
CA GLU A 126 15.66 -6.42 -2.22
C GLU A 126 16.75 -7.41 -2.59
N GLY A 127 16.42 -8.68 -2.60
CA GLY A 127 17.32 -9.69 -3.08
C GLY A 127 17.80 -9.35 -4.47
N ALA A 128 16.87 -9.00 -5.34
CA ALA A 128 17.21 -8.57 -6.68
C ALA A 128 18.04 -7.30 -6.66
N SER A 129 17.69 -6.37 -5.78
CA SER A 129 18.37 -5.10 -5.64
C SER A 129 19.75 -5.23 -5.05
N ARG A 130 19.87 -6.04 -4.04
CA ARG A 130 21.13 -6.20 -3.33
C ARG A 130 22.14 -7.01 -4.07
N GLU A 131 21.66 -7.92 -4.82
CA GLU A 131 22.53 -8.68 -5.68
C GLU A 131 23.14 -7.80 -6.73
N ALA A 132 22.55 -6.70 -6.92
CA ALA A 132 23.09 -5.72 -7.85
C ALA A 132 24.18 -4.90 -7.18
#